data_6cb52f2a7626fca9dbe03989cb2efa41
#
_entry.id   6cb52f2a7626fca9dbe03989cb2efa41
#
_cell.length_a   1.000
_cell.length_b   1.000
_cell.length_c   1.000
_cell.angle_alpha   90.00
_cell.angle_beta   90.00
_cell.angle_gamma   90.00
#
_symmetry.space_group_name_H-M   'P 1'
#
loop_
_entity.id
_entity.type
_entity.pdbx_description
1 polymer ?
#
loop_
_entity_poly.entity_id
_entity_poly.type
_entity_poly.pdbx_seq_one_letter_code
_entity_poly.pdbx_strand_id
1 'polypeptide(L)'
;VAKNRYRDLLVWQKSLALIKEVYAEADKLPKSEEYNLKQQLKRAIVSVSLNIAEGKNRRTAKDFINFLNISIGSLAESEAILLICEDLGYLRIPEDLYFHIEELAKMLNSLISNIKTKIES
;
A
#
# COMPACT_ATOMS: atom_id res chain seq x y z
N VAL A 1 3.77 15.85 -20.46
CA VAL A 1 3.22 14.82 -19.58
C VAL A 1 1.74 15.09 -19.39
N ALA A 2 0.91 14.08 -19.55
CA ALA A 2 -0.53 14.21 -19.41
C ALA A 2 -0.91 14.60 -17.97
N LYS A 3 -1.93 15.45 -17.84
CA LYS A 3 -2.50 15.81 -16.55
C LYS A 3 -3.26 14.61 -15.98
N ASN A 4 -3.46 14.61 -14.66
CA ASN A 4 -4.23 13.59 -13.93
C ASN A 4 -3.62 12.19 -14.00
N ARG A 5 -2.30 12.13 -14.08
CA ARG A 5 -1.60 10.87 -13.97
C ARG A 5 -1.55 10.41 -12.52
N TYR A 6 -1.27 9.10 -12.33
CA TYR A 6 -1.23 8.50 -10.99
C TYR A 6 -0.30 9.23 -10.02
N ARG A 7 0.79 9.80 -10.50
CA ARG A 7 1.76 10.48 -9.63
C ARG A 7 1.26 11.80 -9.04
N ASP A 8 0.14 12.31 -9.54
CA ASP A 8 -0.51 13.48 -8.97
C ASP A 8 -1.46 13.09 -7.83
N LEU A 9 -1.77 11.80 -7.69
CA LEU A 9 -2.66 11.33 -6.65
C LEU A 9 -1.94 11.32 -5.30
N LEU A 10 -2.59 11.91 -4.29
CA LEU A 10 -2.04 11.94 -2.95
C LEU A 10 -1.85 10.52 -2.40
N VAL A 11 -2.80 9.60 -2.66
CA VAL A 11 -2.67 8.21 -2.20
C VAL A 11 -1.42 7.53 -2.79
N TRP A 12 -1.08 7.84 -4.04
CA TRP A 12 0.12 7.26 -4.64
C TRP A 12 1.38 7.83 -4.00
N GLN A 13 1.42 9.14 -3.78
CA GLN A 13 2.55 9.80 -3.11
C GLN A 13 2.74 9.28 -1.69
N LYS A 14 1.65 9.08 -0.96
CA LYS A 14 1.69 8.48 0.39
C LYS A 14 2.18 7.04 0.35
N SER A 15 1.81 6.29 -0.70
CA SER A 15 2.29 4.91 -0.83
C SER A 15 3.80 4.85 -1.05
N LEU A 16 4.39 5.81 -1.76
CA LEU A 16 5.83 5.88 -1.93
C LEU A 16 6.55 6.11 -0.60
N ALA A 17 6.03 7.04 0.20
CA ALA A 17 6.60 7.30 1.53
C ALA A 17 6.56 6.04 2.39
N LEU A 18 5.45 5.32 2.32
CA LEU A 18 5.26 4.09 3.09
C LEU A 18 6.20 2.97 2.64
N ILE A 19 6.48 2.87 1.34
CA ILE A 19 7.46 1.91 0.82
C ILE A 19 8.81 2.12 1.49
N LYS A 20 9.25 3.37 1.63
CA LYS A 20 10.54 3.68 2.26
C LYS A 20 10.57 3.23 3.72
N GLU A 21 9.50 3.50 4.47
CA GLU A 21 9.41 3.09 5.87
C GLU A 21 9.42 1.58 6.01
N VAL A 22 8.65 0.87 5.19
CA VAL A 22 8.55 -0.59 5.24
C VAL A 22 9.87 -1.24 4.82
N TYR A 23 10.53 -0.71 3.79
CA TYR A 23 11.83 -1.22 3.35
C TYR A 23 12.87 -1.10 4.46
N ALA A 24 12.87 0.02 5.20
CA ALA A 24 13.78 0.21 6.31
C ALA A 24 13.58 -0.88 7.38
N GLU A 25 12.34 -1.24 7.66
CA GLU A 25 12.06 -2.31 8.62
C GLU A 25 12.41 -3.68 8.04
N ALA A 26 12.07 -3.92 6.78
CA ALA A 26 12.37 -5.20 6.11
C ALA A 26 13.86 -5.50 6.12
N ASP A 27 14.70 -4.48 5.94
CA ASP A 27 16.16 -4.65 5.90
C ASP A 27 16.75 -5.04 7.26
N LYS A 28 16.00 -4.90 8.33
CA LYS A 28 16.42 -5.33 9.68
C LYS A 28 16.14 -6.81 9.93
N LEU A 29 15.40 -7.48 9.05
CA LEU A 29 15.06 -8.89 9.24
C LEU A 29 16.30 -9.77 9.15
N PRO A 30 16.32 -10.90 9.91
CA PRO A 30 17.49 -11.78 9.91
C PRO A 30 17.69 -12.41 8.52
N LYS A 31 18.93 -12.80 8.27
CA LYS A 31 19.33 -13.39 6.99
C LYS A 31 18.53 -14.64 6.64
N SER A 32 18.08 -15.37 7.66
CA SER A 32 17.23 -16.55 7.48
C SER A 32 15.89 -16.23 6.81
N GLU A 33 15.45 -14.96 6.85
CA GLU A 33 14.19 -14.53 6.24
C GLU A 33 14.40 -13.78 4.92
N GLU A 34 15.62 -13.74 4.40
CA GLU A 34 15.98 -12.99 3.19
C GLU A 34 15.08 -13.34 2.01
N TYR A 35 14.81 -14.60 1.81
CA TYR A 35 14.02 -15.10 0.69
C TYR A 35 12.61 -15.52 1.10
N ASN A 36 12.16 -15.10 2.25
CA ASN A 36 10.83 -15.43 2.76
C ASN A 36 10.11 -14.17 3.22
N LEU A 37 10.09 -13.87 4.53
CA LEU A 37 9.32 -12.72 5.05
C LEU A 37 9.77 -11.39 4.48
N LYS A 38 11.08 -11.19 4.32
CA LYS A 38 11.63 -9.96 3.76
C LYS A 38 11.13 -9.74 2.34
N GLN A 39 11.19 -10.77 1.51
CA GLN A 39 10.78 -10.69 0.13
C GLN A 39 9.27 -10.47 0.00
N GLN A 40 8.48 -11.21 0.81
CA GLN A 40 7.03 -11.07 0.82
C GLN A 40 6.61 -9.66 1.24
N LEU A 41 7.25 -9.12 2.28
CA LEU A 41 6.93 -7.78 2.79
C LEU A 41 7.21 -6.72 1.73
N LYS A 42 8.37 -6.78 1.10
CA LYS A 42 8.74 -5.83 0.05
C LYS A 42 7.79 -5.90 -1.14
N ARG A 43 7.41 -7.10 -1.56
CA ARG A 43 6.43 -7.27 -2.65
C ARG A 43 5.08 -6.69 -2.29
N ALA A 44 4.60 -6.97 -1.09
CA ALA A 44 3.29 -6.52 -0.67
C ALA A 44 3.21 -4.99 -0.66
N ILE A 45 4.20 -4.32 -0.08
CA ILE A 45 4.14 -2.87 0.02
C ILE A 45 4.31 -2.19 -1.35
N VAL A 46 5.14 -2.73 -2.23
CA VAL A 46 5.29 -2.20 -3.59
C VAL A 46 4.01 -2.39 -4.39
N SER A 47 3.30 -3.50 -4.18
CA SER A 47 2.04 -3.79 -4.85
C SER A 47 0.97 -2.73 -4.57
N VAL A 48 0.99 -2.11 -3.40
CA VAL A 48 0.07 -1.00 -3.07
C VAL A 48 0.20 0.10 -4.11
N SER A 49 1.41 0.58 -4.32
CA SER A 49 1.72 1.66 -5.24
C SER A 49 1.43 1.28 -6.70
N LEU A 50 1.85 0.08 -7.09
CA LEU A 50 1.67 -0.39 -8.47
C LEU A 50 0.20 -0.49 -8.84
N ASN A 51 -0.65 -0.95 -7.93
CA ASN A 51 -2.08 -1.09 -8.21
C ASN A 51 -2.80 0.26 -8.25
N ILE A 52 -2.37 1.24 -7.45
CA ILE A 52 -2.90 2.60 -7.57
C ILE A 52 -2.59 3.15 -8.97
N ALA A 53 -1.35 3.00 -9.41
CA ALA A 53 -0.90 3.48 -10.71
C ALA A 53 -1.65 2.78 -11.86
N GLU A 54 -1.75 1.46 -11.77
CA GLU A 54 -2.44 0.66 -12.79
C GLU A 54 -3.91 1.05 -12.90
N GLY A 55 -4.57 1.22 -11.75
CA GLY A 55 -5.98 1.59 -11.70
C GLY A 55 -6.24 2.95 -12.28
N LYS A 56 -5.37 3.92 -11.98
CA LYS A 56 -5.51 5.29 -12.51
C LYS A 56 -5.40 5.33 -14.03
N ASN A 57 -4.63 4.41 -14.61
CA ASN A 57 -4.44 4.34 -16.06
C ASN A 57 -5.57 3.60 -16.78
N ARG A 58 -6.51 2.99 -16.05
CA ARG A 58 -7.64 2.28 -16.68
C ARG A 58 -8.65 3.26 -17.24
N ARG A 59 -9.44 2.79 -18.21
CA ARG A 59 -10.41 3.63 -18.92
C ARG A 59 -11.68 3.90 -18.13
N THR A 60 -12.06 2.95 -17.25
CA THR A 60 -13.33 3.07 -16.53
C THR A 60 -13.10 3.30 -15.04
N ALA A 61 -14.02 4.02 -14.43
CA ALA A 61 -14.03 4.23 -13.00
C ALA A 61 -14.18 2.91 -12.24
N LYS A 62 -14.96 1.98 -12.78
CA LYS A 62 -15.17 0.66 -12.18
C LYS A 62 -13.86 -0.11 -12.08
N ASP A 63 -13.06 -0.10 -13.14
CA ASP A 63 -11.74 -0.75 -13.12
C ASP A 63 -10.82 -0.07 -12.13
N PHE A 64 -10.84 1.25 -12.05
CA PHE A 64 -10.03 1.98 -11.08
C PHE A 64 -10.37 1.53 -9.66
N ILE A 65 -11.65 1.44 -9.32
CA ILE A 65 -12.10 0.96 -8.01
C ILE A 65 -11.57 -0.45 -7.74
N ASN A 66 -11.61 -1.33 -8.73
CA ASN A 66 -11.12 -2.71 -8.58
C ASN A 66 -9.63 -2.72 -8.21
N PHE A 67 -8.81 -1.91 -8.88
CA PHE A 67 -7.38 -1.83 -8.57
C PHE A 67 -7.11 -1.19 -7.22
N LEU A 68 -7.92 -0.20 -6.83
CA LEU A 68 -7.80 0.39 -5.49
C LEU A 68 -8.12 -0.63 -4.40
N ASN A 69 -9.10 -1.50 -4.64
CA ASN A 69 -9.40 -2.59 -3.71
C ASN A 69 -8.25 -3.58 -3.59
N ILE A 70 -7.57 -3.88 -4.70
CA ILE A 70 -6.37 -4.74 -4.66
C ILE A 70 -5.27 -4.06 -3.85
N SER A 71 -5.09 -2.75 -4.03
CA SER A 71 -4.14 -1.95 -3.25
C SER A 71 -4.40 -2.06 -1.75
N ILE A 72 -5.67 -1.92 -1.35
CA ILE A 72 -6.07 -2.05 0.05
C ILE A 72 -5.73 -3.44 0.59
N GLY A 73 -5.97 -4.48 -0.22
CA GLY A 73 -5.61 -5.85 0.14
C GLY A 73 -4.11 -6.02 0.34
N SER A 74 -3.31 -5.43 -0.56
CA SER A 74 -1.84 -5.47 -0.45
C SER A 74 -1.35 -4.72 0.78
N LEU A 75 -2.02 -3.62 1.14
CA LEU A 75 -1.69 -2.86 2.33
C LEU A 75 -1.98 -3.68 3.59
N ALA A 76 -3.12 -4.36 3.62
CA ALA A 76 -3.48 -5.26 4.73
C ALA A 76 -2.49 -6.41 4.85
N GLU A 77 -2.05 -6.97 3.72
CA GLU A 77 -1.03 -8.02 3.70
C GLU A 77 0.29 -7.51 4.29
N SER A 78 0.70 -6.31 3.92
CA SER A 78 1.92 -5.69 4.45
C SER A 78 1.85 -5.55 5.97
N GLU A 79 0.72 -5.09 6.48
CA GLU A 79 0.50 -4.96 7.93
C GLU A 79 0.56 -6.32 8.61
N ALA A 80 -0.08 -7.33 8.03
CA ALA A 80 -0.09 -8.67 8.59
C ALA A 80 1.33 -9.24 8.68
N ILE A 81 2.16 -9.03 7.64
CA ILE A 81 3.54 -9.52 7.65
C ILE A 81 4.35 -8.79 8.74
N LEU A 82 4.17 -7.47 8.89
CA LEU A 82 4.84 -6.72 9.95
C LEU A 82 4.47 -7.24 11.33
N LEU A 83 3.20 -7.53 11.55
CA LEU A 83 2.71 -8.10 12.82
C LEU A 83 3.32 -9.49 13.07
N ILE A 84 3.43 -10.31 12.03
CA ILE A 84 4.08 -11.62 12.12
C ILE A 84 5.54 -11.46 12.53
N CYS A 85 6.26 -10.54 11.88
CA CYS A 85 7.66 -10.27 12.17
C CYS A 85 7.84 -9.81 13.62
N GLU A 86 6.93 -9.00 14.11
CA GLU A 86 6.95 -8.51 15.48
C GLU A 86 6.68 -9.66 16.47
N ASP A 87 5.70 -10.49 16.16
CA ASP A 87 5.34 -11.64 17.00
C ASP A 87 6.48 -12.66 17.08
N LEU A 88 7.23 -12.84 15.99
CA LEU A 88 8.40 -13.71 15.95
C LEU A 88 9.62 -13.12 16.66
N GLY A 89 9.52 -11.87 17.11
CA GLY A 89 10.62 -11.21 17.80
C GLY A 89 11.70 -10.66 16.87
N TYR A 90 11.45 -10.63 15.58
CA TYR A 90 12.42 -10.12 14.61
C TYR A 90 12.47 -8.60 14.54
N LEU A 91 11.34 -7.95 14.76
CA LEU A 91 11.21 -6.49 14.61
C LEU A 91 10.45 -5.90 15.78
N ARG A 92 10.74 -4.64 16.03
CA ARG A 92 9.93 -3.80 16.90
C ARG A 92 9.45 -2.64 16.04
N ILE A 93 8.19 -2.70 15.61
CA ILE A 93 7.66 -1.76 14.63
C ILE A 93 7.29 -0.44 15.31
N PRO A 94 7.75 0.70 14.77
CA PRO A 94 7.32 2.00 15.29
C PRO A 94 5.81 2.18 15.15
N GLU A 95 5.17 2.74 16.16
CA GLU A 95 3.73 3.02 16.11
C GLU A 95 3.36 3.93 14.94
N ASP A 96 4.25 4.87 14.59
CA ASP A 96 4.04 5.76 13.44
C ASP A 96 3.82 4.98 12.15
N LEU A 97 4.51 3.86 11.97
CA LEU A 97 4.36 3.08 10.76
C LEU A 97 2.95 2.49 10.67
N TYR A 98 2.43 1.93 11.75
CA TYR A 98 1.06 1.43 11.79
C TYR A 98 0.04 2.54 11.54
N PHE A 99 0.29 3.70 12.11
CA PHE A 99 -0.56 4.86 11.90
C PHE A 99 -0.60 5.27 10.42
N HIS A 100 0.56 5.29 9.77
CA HIS A 100 0.66 5.64 8.34
C HIS A 100 -0.05 4.62 7.45
N ILE A 101 0.03 3.34 7.81
CA ILE A 101 -0.68 2.27 7.09
C ILE A 101 -2.19 2.50 7.21
N GLU A 102 -2.68 2.75 8.41
CA GLU A 102 -4.10 2.98 8.66
C GLU A 102 -4.59 4.24 7.94
N GLU A 103 -3.78 5.30 7.97
CA GLU A 103 -4.10 6.55 7.27
C GLU A 103 -4.27 6.31 5.77
N LEU A 104 -3.34 5.59 5.15
CA LEU A 104 -3.43 5.31 3.72
C LEU A 104 -4.65 4.45 3.40
N ALA A 105 -4.97 3.47 4.24
CA ALA A 105 -6.17 2.65 4.06
C ALA A 105 -7.43 3.52 4.07
N LYS A 106 -7.52 4.45 4.99
CA LYS A 106 -8.67 5.38 5.07
C LYS A 106 -8.74 6.27 3.84
N MET A 107 -7.60 6.76 3.36
CA MET A 107 -7.54 7.60 2.17
C MET A 107 -7.99 6.84 0.93
N LEU A 108 -7.56 5.59 0.78
CA LEU A 108 -7.97 4.74 -0.35
C LEU A 108 -9.48 4.48 -0.31
N ASN A 109 -10.02 4.18 0.86
CA ASN A 109 -11.45 3.97 1.01
C ASN A 109 -12.25 5.24 0.70
N SER A 110 -11.76 6.41 1.11
CA SER A 110 -12.39 7.68 0.80
C SER A 110 -12.37 7.96 -0.70
N LEU A 111 -11.26 7.65 -1.36
CA LEU A 111 -11.15 7.82 -2.81
C LEU A 111 -12.17 6.92 -3.54
N ILE A 112 -12.28 5.66 -3.11
CA ILE A 112 -13.28 4.73 -3.68
C ILE A 112 -14.69 5.28 -3.50
N SER A 113 -15.02 5.76 -2.30
CA SER A 113 -16.34 6.35 -2.04
C SER A 113 -16.62 7.54 -2.94
N ASN A 114 -15.64 8.42 -3.13
CA ASN A 114 -15.79 9.59 -3.98
C ASN A 114 -16.02 9.20 -5.44
N ILE A 115 -15.30 8.18 -5.92
CA ILE A 115 -15.48 7.68 -7.29
C ILE A 115 -16.87 7.08 -7.46
N LYS A 116 -17.33 6.27 -6.49
CA LYS A 116 -18.67 5.68 -6.52
C LYS A 116 -19.77 6.75 -6.57
N THR A 117 -19.63 7.78 -5.75
CA THR A 117 -20.58 8.89 -5.73
C THR A 117 -20.69 9.56 -7.10
N LYS A 118 -19.58 9.77 -7.78
CA LYS A 118 -19.57 10.37 -9.12
C LYS A 118 -20.22 9.47 -10.17
N ILE A 119 -20.04 8.14 -10.06
CA ILE A 119 -20.66 7.18 -10.98
C ILE A 119 -22.18 7.20 -10.83
N GLU A 120 -22.64 7.29 -9.57
CA GLU A 120 -24.08 7.22 -9.23
C GLU A 120 -24.82 8.53 -9.52
N SER A 121 -24.09 9.62 -9.65
CA SER A 121 -24.68 10.93 -9.97
C SER A 121 -24.80 11.11 -11.50
#